data_31191fbad1a70a1110e1eb3ddbe26bb1
#
_entry.id   31191fbad1a70a1110e1eb3ddbe26bb1
#
_cell.length_a   1.000
_cell.length_b   1.000
_cell.length_c   1.000
_cell.angle_alpha   90.00
_cell.angle_beta   90.00
_cell.angle_gamma   90.00
#
_symmetry.space_group_name_H-M   'P 1'
#
loop_
_entity.id
_entity.type
_entity.pdbx_description
1 polymer ?
#
loop_
_entity_poly.entity_id
_entity_poly.type
_entity_poly.pdbx_seq_one_letter_code
_entity_poly.pdbx_strand_id
1 'polypeptide(L)'
;MLRLTSLFVLAGAVVPVFAADKPVPVATVVSSTLATDGEKIRQFAFDGSDDTYFASTKAPTKGDSFTLTFDQAVTVKSVKVTTGKPKGGNAAADAVLSGSADGKEFAQVAKFADGTATAKPEKKFTAVRIEFPADVKEAVVVREFTLETDPPLAAFKYPVEIVPNADEAPELKEWFEGVAKLCEKQYPMICDELKADGYTPPTRITMTLKKDEKGVAYASGTRIVGAVSYFEKHKDDVGAFVHETAHCVQQYKGRNNPGWLVEGVADYVRFFKYEPKKPGKLQPEKAKYDGSYRTTAAFLEYVVTTHDKEAVRKLNAAMKQGKYTPDLWKDITGKSLEDLGRDWQKSLAK
;
A
#
# COMPACT_ATOMS: atom_id res chain seq x y z
N MET A 1 -8.77 46.92 -68.94
CA MET A 1 -9.68 46.36 -67.89
C MET A 1 -9.02 45.07 -67.35
N LEU A 2 -8.29 45.20 -66.26
CA LEU A 2 -7.66 44.06 -65.62
C LEU A 2 -8.54 43.65 -64.39
N ARG A 3 -9.05 42.43 -64.35
CA ARG A 3 -9.78 41.90 -63.24
C ARG A 3 -8.78 41.20 -62.28
N LEU A 4 -8.62 41.75 -61.07
CA LEU A 4 -7.91 41.09 -59.96
C LEU A 4 -8.86 40.08 -59.32
N THR A 5 -8.45 38.82 -59.30
CA THR A 5 -9.13 37.73 -58.59
C THR A 5 -8.42 37.55 -57.26
N SER A 6 -9.08 37.91 -56.12
CA SER A 6 -8.54 37.71 -54.78
C SER A 6 -8.75 36.26 -54.32
N LEU A 7 -7.67 35.58 -54.02
CA LEU A 7 -7.66 34.23 -53.46
C LEU A 7 -7.75 34.36 -51.94
N PHE A 8 -8.86 33.93 -51.33
CA PHE A 8 -9.01 33.81 -49.88
C PHE A 8 -8.41 32.44 -49.42
N VAL A 9 -7.30 32.48 -48.71
CA VAL A 9 -6.76 31.31 -47.99
C VAL A 9 -7.43 31.22 -46.64
N LEU A 10 -8.28 30.22 -46.45
CA LEU A 10 -8.80 29.86 -45.12
C LEU A 10 -7.68 29.14 -44.34
N ALA A 11 -7.09 29.79 -43.35
CA ALA A 11 -6.23 29.17 -42.40
C ALA A 11 -7.10 28.39 -41.37
N GLY A 12 -7.19 27.09 -41.52
CA GLY A 12 -7.81 26.20 -40.52
C GLY A 12 -6.98 26.19 -39.24
N ALA A 13 -7.51 26.73 -38.15
CA ALA A 13 -6.92 26.60 -36.80
C ALA A 13 -7.03 25.14 -36.36
N VAL A 14 -5.90 24.43 -36.28
CA VAL A 14 -5.80 23.12 -35.63
C VAL A 14 -5.85 23.37 -34.11
N VAL A 15 -7.00 23.13 -33.49
CA VAL A 15 -7.11 23.12 -32.05
C VAL A 15 -6.44 21.83 -31.54
N PRO A 16 -5.41 21.90 -30.67
CA PRO A 16 -4.81 20.71 -30.12
C PRO A 16 -5.86 20.01 -29.25
N VAL A 17 -6.24 18.79 -29.59
CA VAL A 17 -7.02 17.90 -28.76
C VAL A 17 -6.07 17.43 -27.64
N PHE A 18 -6.16 18.03 -26.46
CA PHE A 18 -5.52 17.48 -25.28
C PHE A 18 -6.16 16.12 -25.01
N ALA A 19 -5.35 15.05 -25.01
CA ALA A 19 -5.80 13.75 -24.55
C ALA A 19 -6.25 13.94 -23.08
N ALA A 20 -7.52 13.61 -22.80
CA ALA A 20 -7.99 13.65 -21.42
C ALA A 20 -7.12 12.75 -20.57
N ASP A 21 -6.56 13.29 -19.49
CA ASP A 21 -5.79 12.51 -18.52
C ASP A 21 -6.64 11.32 -18.06
N LYS A 22 -6.05 10.12 -18.08
CA LYS A 22 -6.75 8.92 -17.60
C LYS A 22 -7.16 9.16 -16.14
N PRO A 23 -8.41 8.86 -15.77
CA PRO A 23 -8.85 9.05 -14.39
C PRO A 23 -7.96 8.25 -13.43
N VAL A 24 -7.55 8.89 -12.34
CA VAL A 24 -6.76 8.24 -11.30
C VAL A 24 -7.62 7.16 -10.65
N PRO A 25 -7.16 5.90 -10.61
CA PRO A 25 -7.93 4.82 -9.99
C PRO A 25 -8.20 5.09 -8.51
N VAL A 26 -9.42 4.76 -8.07
CA VAL A 26 -9.85 4.91 -6.67
C VAL A 26 -9.26 3.78 -5.84
N ALA A 27 -8.65 4.12 -4.71
CA ALA A 27 -8.10 3.14 -3.79
C ALA A 27 -9.20 2.33 -3.10
N THR A 28 -8.87 1.10 -2.73
CA THR A 28 -9.78 0.13 -2.13
C THR A 28 -9.21 -0.43 -0.82
N VAL A 29 -10.11 -0.89 0.05
CA VAL A 29 -9.77 -1.61 1.28
C VAL A 29 -10.64 -2.86 1.38
N VAL A 30 -10.03 -4.00 1.70
CA VAL A 30 -10.76 -5.24 2.00
C VAL A 30 -10.87 -5.42 3.51
N SER A 31 -12.07 -5.72 3.99
CA SER A 31 -12.34 -6.13 5.36
C SER A 31 -13.19 -7.40 5.39
N SER A 32 -13.03 -8.21 6.43
CA SER A 32 -13.83 -9.42 6.63
C SER A 32 -14.01 -9.69 8.12
N THR A 33 -15.16 -10.24 8.49
CA THR A 33 -15.39 -10.81 9.82
C THR A 33 -14.75 -12.21 9.95
N LEU A 34 -14.39 -12.81 8.80
CA LEU A 34 -13.79 -14.14 8.71
C LEU A 34 -12.27 -14.05 8.89
N ALA A 35 -11.71 -14.89 9.75
CA ALA A 35 -10.27 -14.98 9.93
C ALA A 35 -9.60 -15.66 8.73
N THR A 36 -8.43 -15.16 8.36
CA THR A 36 -7.63 -15.63 7.22
C THR A 36 -6.95 -16.97 7.52
N ASP A 37 -7.03 -17.91 6.58
CA ASP A 37 -6.33 -19.19 6.63
C ASP A 37 -4.89 -19.06 6.07
N GLY A 38 -3.92 -19.02 6.98
CA GLY A 38 -2.49 -18.95 6.62
C GLY A 38 -2.16 -17.77 5.70
N GLU A 39 -1.56 -18.07 4.56
CA GLU A 39 -1.13 -17.09 3.57
C GLU A 39 -2.23 -16.76 2.52
N LYS A 40 -3.48 -17.22 2.71
CA LYS A 40 -4.60 -16.95 1.79
C LYS A 40 -5.31 -15.66 2.16
N ILE A 41 -4.59 -14.55 2.02
CA ILE A 41 -4.94 -13.23 2.54
C ILE A 41 -6.13 -12.58 1.82
N ARG A 42 -6.79 -11.63 2.53
CA ARG A 42 -8.00 -10.94 2.04
C ARG A 42 -7.79 -10.21 0.72
N GLN A 43 -6.65 -9.57 0.53
CA GLN A 43 -6.39 -8.76 -0.67
C GLN A 43 -6.23 -9.58 -1.95
N PHE A 44 -5.98 -10.89 -1.85
CA PHE A 44 -5.99 -11.78 -3.01
C PHE A 44 -7.36 -11.89 -3.68
N ALA A 45 -8.43 -11.46 -3.03
CA ALA A 45 -9.75 -11.42 -3.64
C ALA A 45 -9.97 -10.21 -4.57
N PHE A 46 -8.98 -9.31 -4.71
CA PHE A 46 -9.05 -8.16 -5.61
C PHE A 46 -7.65 -7.75 -6.10
N ASP A 47 -6.85 -8.72 -6.55
CA ASP A 47 -5.49 -8.48 -7.06
C ASP A 47 -5.38 -8.67 -8.59
N GLY A 48 -6.49 -8.98 -9.24
CA GLY A 48 -6.57 -9.20 -10.68
C GLY A 48 -6.09 -10.58 -11.12
N SER A 49 -6.01 -11.56 -10.21
CA SER A 49 -5.53 -12.91 -10.48
C SER A 49 -6.54 -13.97 -10.04
N ASP A 50 -6.96 -14.82 -10.95
CA ASP A 50 -7.80 -15.99 -10.63
C ASP A 50 -7.04 -17.15 -9.95
N ASP A 51 -5.70 -17.07 -9.89
CA ASP A 51 -4.85 -18.10 -9.27
C ASP A 51 -4.64 -17.89 -7.77
N THR A 52 -4.83 -16.66 -7.30
CA THR A 52 -4.78 -16.27 -5.89
C THR A 52 -6.20 -16.24 -5.30
N TYR A 53 -6.31 -16.29 -3.97
CA TYR A 53 -7.63 -16.24 -3.33
C TYR A 53 -7.51 -16.01 -1.82
N PHE A 54 -8.55 -15.45 -1.23
CA PHE A 54 -8.78 -15.49 0.20
C PHE A 54 -9.38 -16.83 0.62
N ALA A 55 -8.96 -17.36 1.77
CA ALA A 55 -9.63 -18.49 2.41
C ALA A 55 -9.90 -18.18 3.88
N SER A 56 -11.09 -18.53 4.39
CA SER A 56 -11.41 -18.45 5.79
C SER A 56 -10.95 -19.70 6.56
N THR A 57 -10.56 -19.53 7.84
CA THR A 57 -10.19 -20.65 8.72
C THR A 57 -11.38 -21.52 9.11
N LYS A 58 -12.58 -20.93 9.15
CA LYS A 58 -13.84 -21.59 9.58
C LYS A 58 -14.96 -21.28 8.61
N ALA A 59 -15.98 -22.09 8.67
CA ALA A 59 -17.23 -21.85 7.98
C ALA A 59 -17.86 -20.53 8.44
N PRO A 60 -18.39 -19.70 7.53
CA PRO A 60 -19.14 -18.51 7.88
C PRO A 60 -20.39 -18.84 8.69
N THR A 61 -20.73 -17.98 9.63
CA THR A 61 -21.99 -17.99 10.39
C THR A 61 -22.89 -16.85 9.90
N LYS A 62 -24.17 -16.91 10.30
CA LYS A 62 -25.12 -15.83 9.99
C LYS A 62 -24.59 -14.47 10.44
N GLY A 63 -24.53 -13.50 9.52
CA GLY A 63 -24.05 -12.14 9.77
C GLY A 63 -22.57 -11.95 9.43
N ASP A 64 -21.81 -13.01 9.13
CA ASP A 64 -20.47 -12.86 8.61
C ASP A 64 -20.47 -12.20 7.24
N SER A 65 -19.36 -11.52 6.92
CA SER A 65 -19.23 -10.76 5.69
C SER A 65 -17.80 -10.63 5.19
N PHE A 66 -17.69 -10.38 3.88
CA PHE A 66 -16.45 -10.00 3.20
C PHE A 66 -16.72 -8.75 2.34
N THR A 67 -16.06 -7.64 2.62
CA THR A 67 -16.38 -6.32 2.08
C THR A 67 -15.19 -5.68 1.36
N LEU A 68 -15.42 -5.21 0.15
CA LEU A 68 -14.53 -4.32 -0.59
C LEU A 68 -15.10 -2.91 -0.50
N THR A 69 -14.36 -2.00 0.15
CA THR A 69 -14.73 -0.59 0.37
C THR A 69 -13.88 0.29 -0.54
N PHE A 70 -14.46 1.36 -1.06
CA PHE A 70 -13.83 2.34 -1.95
C PHE A 70 -13.59 3.65 -1.21
N ASP A 71 -12.46 4.29 -1.42
CA ASP A 71 -12.13 5.58 -0.77
C ASP A 71 -13.10 6.71 -1.14
N GLN A 72 -13.78 6.58 -2.28
CA GLN A 72 -14.87 7.48 -2.70
C GLN A 72 -15.94 6.70 -3.48
N ALA A 73 -17.13 7.27 -3.60
CA ALA A 73 -18.21 6.66 -4.36
C ALA A 73 -17.87 6.56 -5.85
N VAL A 74 -18.07 5.38 -6.43
CA VAL A 74 -17.90 5.10 -7.87
C VAL A 74 -19.21 4.57 -8.46
N THR A 75 -19.45 4.83 -9.74
CA THR A 75 -20.54 4.18 -10.45
C THR A 75 -20.12 2.76 -10.79
N VAL A 76 -20.79 1.75 -10.22
CA VAL A 76 -20.56 0.33 -10.52
C VAL A 76 -21.41 -0.05 -11.71
N LYS A 77 -20.80 -0.21 -12.89
CA LYS A 77 -21.46 -0.62 -14.12
C LYS A 77 -21.74 -2.11 -14.12
N SER A 78 -20.72 -2.90 -13.73
CA SER A 78 -20.86 -4.34 -13.55
C SER A 78 -20.01 -4.82 -12.38
N VAL A 79 -20.48 -5.89 -11.73
CA VAL A 79 -19.73 -6.62 -10.70
C VAL A 79 -19.92 -8.10 -10.88
N LYS A 80 -18.83 -8.84 -10.85
CA LYS A 80 -18.80 -10.30 -10.78
C LYS A 80 -17.93 -10.70 -9.60
N VAL A 81 -18.42 -11.59 -8.76
CA VAL A 81 -17.66 -12.19 -7.66
C VAL A 81 -17.60 -13.68 -7.86
N THR A 82 -16.40 -14.24 -7.88
CA THR A 82 -16.14 -15.67 -8.00
C THR A 82 -15.64 -16.20 -6.67
N THR A 83 -16.24 -17.30 -6.21
CA THR A 83 -15.87 -17.99 -4.96
C THR A 83 -15.58 -19.47 -5.23
N GLY A 84 -15.00 -20.14 -4.23
CA GLY A 84 -14.59 -21.53 -4.35
C GLY A 84 -13.16 -21.70 -4.87
N LYS A 85 -12.54 -22.83 -4.53
CA LYS A 85 -11.19 -23.19 -5.00
C LYS A 85 -11.17 -23.40 -6.51
N PRO A 86 -10.05 -23.17 -7.22
CA PRO A 86 -9.93 -23.42 -8.66
C PRO A 86 -10.30 -24.83 -9.10
N LYS A 87 -10.12 -25.82 -8.21
CA LYS A 87 -10.45 -27.24 -8.46
C LYS A 87 -11.79 -27.66 -7.85
N GLY A 88 -12.62 -26.70 -7.41
CA GLY A 88 -13.92 -26.93 -6.76
C GLY A 88 -13.87 -27.02 -5.24
N GLY A 89 -15.03 -26.88 -4.60
CA GLY A 89 -15.22 -26.83 -3.15
C GLY A 89 -15.06 -25.43 -2.54
N ASN A 90 -15.57 -25.25 -1.34
CA ASN A 90 -15.47 -24.02 -0.55
C ASN A 90 -16.11 -22.77 -1.22
N ALA A 91 -17.10 -22.97 -2.09
CA ALA A 91 -17.87 -21.88 -2.68
C ALA A 91 -18.83 -21.24 -1.67
N ALA A 92 -19.14 -19.98 -1.86
CA ALA A 92 -20.13 -19.26 -1.05
C ALA A 92 -21.54 -19.64 -1.48
N ALA A 93 -22.01 -20.82 -1.02
CA ALA A 93 -23.38 -21.23 -1.22
C ALA A 93 -24.32 -20.37 -0.36
N ASP A 94 -25.52 -20.07 -0.89
CA ASP A 94 -26.56 -19.30 -0.19
C ASP A 94 -26.16 -17.89 0.28
N ALA A 95 -24.99 -17.40 -0.13
CA ALA A 95 -24.55 -16.04 0.12
C ALA A 95 -25.25 -15.04 -0.82
N VAL A 96 -25.24 -13.78 -0.45
CA VAL A 96 -25.73 -12.68 -1.28
C VAL A 96 -24.63 -11.66 -1.53
N LEU A 97 -24.66 -11.06 -2.72
CA LEU A 97 -23.84 -9.91 -3.06
C LEU A 97 -24.69 -8.65 -2.85
N SER A 98 -24.20 -7.73 -2.05
CA SER A 98 -24.86 -6.48 -1.72
C SER A 98 -23.99 -5.28 -2.07
N GLY A 99 -24.60 -4.13 -2.37
CA GLY A 99 -23.94 -2.86 -2.60
C GLY A 99 -24.42 -1.80 -1.61
N SER A 100 -23.56 -0.86 -1.27
CA SER A 100 -23.86 0.26 -0.36
C SER A 100 -23.40 1.58 -0.92
N ALA A 101 -24.24 2.62 -0.78
CA ALA A 101 -23.92 4.00 -1.17
C ALA A 101 -23.19 4.77 -0.06
N ASP A 102 -23.34 4.38 1.20
CA ASP A 102 -22.83 5.07 2.40
C ASP A 102 -21.89 4.21 3.26
N GLY A 103 -21.67 2.95 2.88
CA GLY A 103 -20.86 1.99 3.63
C GLY A 103 -21.54 1.40 4.87
N LYS A 104 -22.80 1.74 5.15
CA LYS A 104 -23.59 1.32 6.32
C LYS A 104 -24.77 0.45 5.93
N GLU A 105 -25.64 1.00 5.09
CA GLU A 105 -26.83 0.28 4.60
C GLU A 105 -26.48 -0.48 3.32
N PHE A 106 -26.69 -1.80 3.34
CA PHE A 106 -26.41 -2.69 2.22
C PHE A 106 -27.69 -3.23 1.63
N ALA A 107 -27.84 -3.12 0.31
CA ALA A 107 -28.95 -3.68 -0.46
C ALA A 107 -28.46 -4.79 -1.37
N GLN A 108 -29.15 -5.91 -1.37
CA GLN A 108 -28.83 -7.05 -2.24
C GLN A 108 -28.89 -6.64 -3.72
N VAL A 109 -27.84 -6.98 -4.47
CA VAL A 109 -27.74 -6.78 -5.94
C VAL A 109 -27.72 -8.09 -6.72
N ALA A 110 -27.29 -9.20 -6.11
CA ALA A 110 -27.32 -10.54 -6.69
C ALA A 110 -27.34 -11.63 -5.60
N LYS A 111 -27.66 -12.85 -6.00
CA LYS A 111 -27.44 -14.10 -5.23
C LYS A 111 -26.33 -14.90 -5.87
N PHE A 112 -25.61 -15.66 -5.06
CA PHE A 112 -24.64 -16.62 -5.57
C PHE A 112 -25.35 -17.85 -6.14
N ALA A 113 -24.92 -18.26 -7.33
CA ALA A 113 -25.28 -19.53 -7.96
C ALA A 113 -23.98 -20.17 -8.44
N ASP A 114 -23.77 -21.45 -8.12
CA ASP A 114 -22.54 -22.19 -8.46
C ASP A 114 -21.25 -21.43 -8.12
N GLY A 115 -21.23 -20.80 -6.96
CA GLY A 115 -20.08 -20.04 -6.47
C GLY A 115 -19.82 -18.69 -7.15
N THR A 116 -20.75 -18.21 -8.00
CA THR A 116 -20.60 -16.94 -8.71
C THR A 116 -21.82 -16.05 -8.51
N ALA A 117 -21.59 -14.75 -8.28
CA ALA A 117 -22.64 -13.72 -8.30
C ALA A 117 -22.29 -12.67 -9.36
N THR A 118 -23.27 -12.24 -10.17
CA THR A 118 -23.09 -11.22 -11.20
C THR A 118 -24.25 -10.23 -11.18
N ALA A 119 -23.94 -8.93 -11.27
CA ALA A 119 -24.93 -7.87 -11.37
C ALA A 119 -24.44 -6.72 -12.26
N LYS A 120 -25.40 -5.94 -12.80
CA LYS A 120 -25.16 -4.67 -13.50
C LYS A 120 -26.00 -3.58 -12.82
N PRO A 121 -25.61 -3.09 -11.64
CA PRO A 121 -26.45 -2.20 -10.84
C PRO A 121 -26.59 -0.80 -11.44
N GLU A 122 -25.61 -0.30 -12.22
CA GLU A 122 -25.57 1.06 -12.79
C GLU A 122 -25.82 2.11 -11.71
N LYS A 123 -25.25 1.93 -10.51
CA LYS A 123 -25.45 2.75 -9.32
C LYS A 123 -24.13 3.19 -8.70
N LYS A 124 -24.18 4.31 -7.97
CA LYS A 124 -23.05 4.77 -7.15
C LYS A 124 -23.00 3.98 -5.85
N PHE A 125 -21.85 3.37 -5.59
CA PHE A 125 -21.55 2.66 -4.35
C PHE A 125 -20.22 3.16 -3.76
N THR A 126 -20.11 3.05 -2.44
CA THR A 126 -18.86 3.17 -1.67
C THR A 126 -18.34 1.81 -1.22
N ALA A 127 -19.16 0.77 -1.32
CA ALA A 127 -18.76 -0.60 -0.96
C ALA A 127 -19.60 -1.66 -1.69
N VAL A 128 -19.00 -2.83 -1.90
CA VAL A 128 -19.68 -4.07 -2.23
C VAL A 128 -19.33 -5.15 -1.22
N ARG A 129 -20.26 -6.05 -0.92
CA ARG A 129 -20.13 -7.02 0.18
C ARG A 129 -20.72 -8.37 -0.19
N ILE A 130 -20.01 -9.44 0.19
CA ILE A 130 -20.59 -10.78 0.32
C ILE A 130 -21.16 -10.88 1.74
N GLU A 131 -22.41 -11.26 1.87
CA GLU A 131 -23.08 -11.47 3.15
C GLU A 131 -23.55 -12.91 3.27
N PHE A 132 -23.45 -13.45 4.48
CA PHE A 132 -23.89 -14.81 4.79
C PHE A 132 -25.17 -14.72 5.64
N PRO A 133 -26.37 -14.85 5.04
CA PRO A 133 -27.65 -14.71 5.73
C PRO A 133 -27.97 -15.92 6.65
N ALA A 134 -27.23 -17.01 6.50
CA ALA A 134 -27.35 -18.25 7.30
C ALA A 134 -25.98 -18.88 7.49
N ASP A 135 -25.89 -19.82 8.44
CA ASP A 135 -24.68 -20.59 8.68
C ASP A 135 -24.33 -21.46 7.47
N VAL A 136 -23.06 -21.51 7.12
CA VAL A 136 -22.50 -22.31 6.03
C VAL A 136 -21.78 -23.52 6.62
N LYS A 137 -21.75 -24.64 5.88
CA LYS A 137 -21.15 -25.89 6.40
C LYS A 137 -19.64 -25.95 6.30
N GLU A 138 -19.05 -25.23 5.36
CA GLU A 138 -17.61 -25.29 5.04
C GLU A 138 -16.98 -23.89 5.07
N ALA A 139 -15.68 -23.84 5.31
CA ALA A 139 -14.91 -22.62 5.13
C ALA A 139 -15.09 -22.09 3.69
N VAL A 140 -15.06 -20.77 3.53
CA VAL A 140 -15.28 -20.12 2.23
C VAL A 140 -13.98 -19.68 1.60
N VAL A 141 -13.92 -19.76 0.28
CA VAL A 141 -12.88 -19.15 -0.56
C VAL A 141 -13.49 -18.03 -1.38
N VAL A 142 -12.95 -16.82 -1.29
CA VAL A 142 -13.27 -15.71 -2.19
C VAL A 142 -12.10 -15.54 -3.15
N ARG A 143 -12.37 -15.82 -4.44
CA ARG A 143 -11.32 -15.86 -5.45
C ARG A 143 -11.07 -14.49 -6.04
N GLU A 144 -12.09 -13.85 -6.60
CA GLU A 144 -11.90 -12.56 -7.25
C GLU A 144 -13.19 -11.73 -7.30
N PHE A 145 -13.04 -10.43 -7.05
CA PHE A 145 -14.01 -9.40 -7.37
C PHE A 145 -13.59 -8.74 -8.68
N THR A 146 -14.35 -8.92 -9.74
CA THR A 146 -14.17 -8.22 -11.01
C THR A 146 -15.20 -7.10 -11.11
N LEU A 147 -14.77 -5.84 -11.18
CA LEU A 147 -15.66 -4.68 -11.26
C LEU A 147 -15.31 -3.80 -12.47
N GLU A 148 -16.35 -3.38 -13.19
CA GLU A 148 -16.26 -2.27 -14.12
C GLU A 148 -16.88 -1.04 -13.47
N THR A 149 -16.08 0.02 -13.24
CA THR A 149 -16.49 1.21 -12.49
C THR A 149 -16.06 2.50 -13.17
N ASP A 150 -16.69 3.61 -12.76
CA ASP A 150 -16.32 4.96 -13.16
C ASP A 150 -16.37 5.89 -11.93
N PRO A 151 -15.21 6.48 -11.51
CA PRO A 151 -13.85 6.18 -11.97
C PRO A 151 -13.42 4.72 -11.69
N PRO A 152 -12.34 4.22 -12.34
CA PRO A 152 -11.87 2.85 -12.13
C PRO A 152 -11.35 2.64 -10.71
N LEU A 153 -11.43 1.39 -10.22
CA LEU A 153 -10.84 0.98 -8.94
C LEU A 153 -9.41 0.49 -9.14
N ALA A 154 -8.56 0.72 -8.15
CA ALA A 154 -7.21 0.17 -8.10
C ALA A 154 -7.25 -1.24 -7.49
N ALA A 155 -6.90 -2.28 -8.25
CA ALA A 155 -6.61 -3.61 -7.72
C ALA A 155 -5.31 -3.59 -6.89
N PHE A 156 -5.18 -4.54 -5.95
CA PHE A 156 -4.00 -4.63 -5.09
C PHE A 156 -2.77 -5.13 -5.88
N LYS A 157 -1.92 -4.20 -6.30
CA LYS A 157 -0.65 -4.50 -6.98
C LYS A 157 0.34 -5.25 -6.08
N TYR A 158 0.32 -4.97 -4.78
CA TYR A 158 1.15 -5.59 -3.75
C TYR A 158 0.23 -6.05 -2.61
N PRO A 159 -0.46 -7.19 -2.77
CA PRO A 159 -1.35 -7.67 -1.73
C PRO A 159 -0.63 -7.91 -0.42
N VAL A 160 -1.19 -7.41 0.68
CA VAL A 160 -0.68 -7.61 2.04
C VAL A 160 -1.83 -7.72 3.04
N GLU A 161 -1.67 -8.55 4.03
CA GLU A 161 -2.50 -8.56 5.23
C GLU A 161 -1.63 -8.25 6.44
N ILE A 162 -1.93 -7.16 7.13
CA ILE A 162 -1.26 -6.80 8.37
C ILE A 162 -2.15 -7.22 9.54
N VAL A 163 -1.67 -8.15 10.35
CA VAL A 163 -2.42 -8.78 11.44
C VAL A 163 -2.05 -8.10 12.76
N PRO A 164 -2.93 -7.22 13.31
CA PRO A 164 -2.68 -6.58 14.58
C PRO A 164 -2.98 -7.54 15.75
N ASN A 165 -2.15 -7.48 16.78
CA ASN A 165 -2.38 -8.11 18.08
C ASN A 165 -2.14 -7.09 19.18
N ALA A 166 -3.21 -6.75 19.93
CA ALA A 166 -3.21 -5.85 21.07
C ALA A 166 -3.68 -6.57 22.36
N ASP A 167 -3.44 -7.88 22.48
CA ASP A 167 -3.91 -8.67 23.63
C ASP A 167 -3.35 -8.14 24.96
N GLU A 168 -2.14 -7.57 24.96
CA GLU A 168 -1.54 -6.93 26.12
C GLU A 168 -2.04 -5.51 26.38
N ALA A 169 -2.74 -4.87 25.41
CA ALA A 169 -3.28 -3.51 25.53
C ALA A 169 -4.67 -3.42 24.85
N PRO A 170 -5.69 -4.09 25.40
CA PRO A 170 -7.02 -4.15 24.79
C PRO A 170 -7.67 -2.77 24.60
N GLU A 171 -7.32 -1.79 25.43
CA GLU A 171 -7.74 -0.38 25.32
C GLU A 171 -7.18 0.34 24.09
N LEU A 172 -6.13 -0.18 23.47
CA LEU A 172 -5.55 0.31 22.21
C LEU A 172 -6.01 -0.48 20.99
N LYS A 173 -6.82 -1.52 21.15
CA LYS A 173 -7.17 -2.47 20.08
C LYS A 173 -7.73 -1.79 18.84
N GLU A 174 -8.78 -0.99 18.99
CA GLU A 174 -9.44 -0.31 17.87
C GLU A 174 -8.49 0.65 17.14
N TRP A 175 -7.71 1.44 17.89
CA TRP A 175 -6.67 2.30 17.35
C TRP A 175 -5.64 1.50 16.56
N PHE A 176 -5.17 0.40 17.11
CA PHE A 176 -4.11 -0.42 16.50
C PHE A 176 -4.59 -1.15 15.25
N GLU A 177 -5.85 -1.60 15.20
CA GLU A 177 -6.49 -2.10 13.99
C GLU A 177 -6.55 -1.03 12.90
N GLY A 178 -6.82 0.23 13.28
CA GLY A 178 -6.74 1.39 12.37
C GLY A 178 -5.34 1.62 11.84
N VAL A 179 -4.30 1.48 12.67
CA VAL A 179 -2.88 1.59 12.26
C VAL A 179 -2.52 0.48 11.27
N ALA A 180 -2.93 -0.76 11.51
CA ALA A 180 -2.69 -1.86 10.58
C ALA A 180 -3.30 -1.59 9.19
N LYS A 181 -4.55 -1.14 9.13
CA LYS A 181 -5.23 -0.76 7.89
C LYS A 181 -4.54 0.42 7.19
N LEU A 182 -4.04 1.39 7.95
CA LEU A 182 -3.26 2.49 7.40
C LEU A 182 -1.97 1.98 6.74
N CYS A 183 -1.23 1.08 7.39
CA CYS A 183 -0.03 0.49 6.83
C CYS A 183 -0.33 -0.36 5.58
N GLU A 184 -1.42 -1.14 5.56
CA GLU A 184 -1.90 -1.83 4.36
C GLU A 184 -2.16 -0.85 3.19
N LYS A 185 -2.77 0.30 3.48
CA LYS A 185 -3.04 1.35 2.49
C LYS A 185 -1.75 2.00 1.96
N GLN A 186 -0.72 2.17 2.81
CA GLN A 186 0.57 2.74 2.42
C GLN A 186 1.52 1.72 1.79
N TYR A 187 1.23 0.43 1.91
CA TYR A 187 2.10 -0.65 1.45
C TYR A 187 2.49 -0.57 -0.03
N PRO A 188 1.59 -0.26 -0.98
CA PRO A 188 1.96 -0.09 -2.38
C PRO A 188 3.01 1.01 -2.60
N MET A 189 2.91 2.14 -1.91
CA MET A 189 3.88 3.22 -1.97
C MET A 189 5.25 2.75 -1.45
N ILE A 190 5.27 2.06 -0.30
CA ILE A 190 6.52 1.50 0.28
C ILE A 190 7.16 0.51 -0.70
N CYS A 191 6.38 -0.39 -1.29
CA CYS A 191 6.86 -1.38 -2.25
C CYS A 191 7.37 -0.74 -3.55
N ASP A 192 6.73 0.31 -4.04
CA ASP A 192 7.18 1.03 -5.24
C ASP A 192 8.48 1.81 -4.97
N GLU A 193 8.64 2.44 -3.79
CA GLU A 193 9.89 3.12 -3.41
C GLU A 193 11.04 2.12 -3.19
N LEU A 194 10.76 0.94 -2.65
CA LEU A 194 11.74 -0.10 -2.34
C LEU A 194 11.76 -1.24 -3.37
N LYS A 195 11.28 -0.97 -4.58
CA LYS A 195 11.26 -1.96 -5.66
C LYS A 195 12.68 -2.42 -6.02
N ALA A 196 12.83 -3.72 -6.24
CA ALA A 196 14.06 -4.33 -6.76
C ALA A 196 13.69 -5.52 -7.66
N ASP A 197 14.46 -5.71 -8.74
CA ASP A 197 14.22 -6.82 -9.66
C ASP A 197 14.42 -8.18 -8.98
N GLY A 198 13.52 -9.10 -9.26
CA GLY A 198 13.53 -10.45 -8.69
C GLY A 198 13.17 -10.50 -7.20
N TYR A 199 12.64 -9.42 -6.62
CA TYR A 199 12.18 -9.39 -5.25
C TYR A 199 10.64 -9.28 -5.17
N THR A 200 10.04 -10.18 -4.41
CA THR A 200 8.61 -10.15 -4.08
C THR A 200 8.44 -9.71 -2.63
N PRO A 201 7.71 -8.62 -2.36
CA PRO A 201 7.43 -8.18 -1.00
C PRO A 201 6.61 -9.20 -0.21
N PRO A 202 6.71 -9.24 1.13
CA PRO A 202 5.90 -10.13 1.94
C PRO A 202 4.41 -9.82 1.80
N THR A 203 3.59 -10.86 1.78
CA THR A 203 2.13 -10.76 1.70
C THR A 203 1.46 -10.77 3.08
N ARG A 204 2.23 -11.08 4.15
CA ARG A 204 1.72 -11.08 5.51
C ARG A 204 2.72 -10.50 6.49
N ILE A 205 2.26 -9.56 7.31
CA ILE A 205 3.02 -8.90 8.37
C ILE A 205 2.22 -9.01 9.66
N THR A 206 2.88 -9.33 10.78
CA THR A 206 2.25 -9.29 12.10
C THR A 206 2.68 -8.03 12.84
N MET A 207 1.74 -7.34 13.46
CA MET A 207 1.99 -6.22 14.38
C MET A 207 1.55 -6.59 15.77
N THR A 208 2.38 -6.36 16.79
CA THR A 208 2.05 -6.69 18.18
C THR A 208 2.41 -5.53 19.10
N LEU A 209 1.50 -5.17 20.01
CA LEU A 209 1.79 -4.27 21.11
C LEU A 209 2.28 -5.06 22.33
N LYS A 210 3.39 -4.60 22.95
CA LYS A 210 4.02 -5.23 24.10
C LYS A 210 4.21 -4.25 25.26
N LYS A 211 3.85 -4.66 26.50
CA LYS A 211 4.00 -3.85 27.71
C LYS A 211 5.43 -3.72 28.18
N ASP A 212 6.19 -4.78 28.02
CA ASP A 212 7.59 -4.87 28.45
C ASP A 212 8.58 -4.35 27.40
N GLU A 213 8.09 -3.94 26.22
CA GLU A 213 8.94 -3.37 25.18
C GLU A 213 9.38 -1.94 25.52
N LYS A 214 10.66 -1.64 25.22
CA LYS A 214 11.29 -0.33 25.45
C LYS A 214 11.52 0.38 24.12
N GLY A 215 11.47 1.70 24.14
CA GLY A 215 11.63 2.51 22.94
C GLY A 215 10.29 2.81 22.25
N VAL A 216 10.25 2.78 20.93
CA VAL A 216 9.06 3.10 20.14
C VAL A 216 8.49 1.84 19.50
N ALA A 217 9.20 1.30 18.53
CA ALA A 217 8.87 0.08 17.80
C ALA A 217 10.14 -0.50 17.15
N TYR A 218 10.05 -1.74 16.69
CA TYR A 218 11.07 -2.36 15.84
C TYR A 218 10.45 -3.41 14.92
N ALA A 219 11.13 -3.71 13.81
CA ALA A 219 10.80 -4.80 12.91
C ALA A 219 11.85 -5.91 12.94
N SER A 220 11.41 -7.15 12.83
CA SER A 220 12.25 -8.33 12.66
C SER A 220 11.63 -9.29 11.64
N GLY A 221 12.19 -9.36 10.45
CA GLY A 221 11.58 -10.06 9.32
C GLY A 221 10.24 -9.45 8.95
N THR A 222 9.14 -10.19 9.10
CA THR A 222 7.77 -9.72 8.87
C THR A 222 6.99 -9.48 10.17
N ARG A 223 7.70 -9.27 11.28
CA ARG A 223 7.09 -8.98 12.59
C ARG A 223 7.46 -7.57 13.03
N ILE A 224 6.46 -6.82 13.42
CA ILE A 224 6.60 -5.48 14.01
C ILE A 224 6.14 -5.57 15.47
N VAL A 225 6.94 -4.99 16.36
CA VAL A 225 6.59 -4.88 17.79
C VAL A 225 6.60 -3.41 18.16
N GLY A 226 5.52 -2.93 18.78
CA GLY A 226 5.37 -1.58 19.29
C GLY A 226 5.27 -1.57 20.83
N ALA A 227 5.87 -0.57 21.46
CA ALA A 227 5.85 -0.40 22.91
C ALA A 227 4.53 0.24 23.37
N VAL A 228 3.75 -0.45 24.20
CA VAL A 228 2.51 0.07 24.80
C VAL A 228 2.78 1.39 25.51
N SER A 229 3.81 1.46 26.34
CA SER A 229 4.18 2.65 27.13
C SER A 229 4.43 3.91 26.31
N TYR A 230 4.84 3.75 25.05
CA TYR A 230 5.03 4.85 24.11
C TYR A 230 3.70 5.24 23.46
N PHE A 231 2.98 4.29 22.87
CA PHE A 231 1.79 4.58 22.07
C PHE A 231 0.55 4.98 22.87
N GLU A 232 0.48 4.64 24.15
CA GLU A 232 -0.52 5.23 25.07
C GLU A 232 -0.46 6.77 25.08
N LYS A 233 0.75 7.35 24.94
CA LYS A 233 1.01 8.79 25.00
C LYS A 233 1.12 9.44 23.63
N HIS A 234 1.42 8.67 22.59
CA HIS A 234 1.77 9.15 21.25
C HIS A 234 0.96 8.42 20.15
N LYS A 235 -0.37 8.40 20.28
CA LYS A 235 -1.26 7.77 19.29
C LYS A 235 -1.21 8.40 17.91
N ASP A 236 -0.73 9.64 17.81
CA ASP A 236 -0.52 10.39 16.58
C ASP A 236 0.75 9.98 15.83
N ASP A 237 1.70 9.29 16.48
CA ASP A 237 2.94 8.83 15.85
C ASP A 237 2.77 7.50 15.08
N VAL A 238 1.73 7.42 14.25
CA VAL A 238 1.47 6.23 13.40
C VAL A 238 2.55 6.04 12.34
N GLY A 239 3.29 7.09 12.00
CA GLY A 239 4.41 7.03 11.06
C GLY A 239 5.55 6.12 11.51
N ALA A 240 5.67 5.84 12.82
CA ALA A 240 6.59 4.83 13.34
C ALA A 240 6.29 3.44 12.75
N PHE A 241 5.01 3.04 12.65
CA PHE A 241 4.64 1.77 12.05
C PHE A 241 4.83 1.74 10.52
N VAL A 242 4.74 2.88 9.83
CA VAL A 242 5.09 2.98 8.41
C VAL A 242 6.60 2.76 8.22
N HIS A 243 7.44 3.32 9.09
CA HIS A 243 8.88 3.08 9.14
C HIS A 243 9.18 1.59 9.34
N GLU A 244 8.55 0.94 10.32
CA GLU A 244 8.76 -0.49 10.58
C GLU A 244 8.23 -1.37 9.43
N THR A 245 7.14 -0.95 8.77
CA THR A 245 6.64 -1.63 7.56
C THR A 245 7.65 -1.54 6.41
N ALA A 246 8.37 -0.41 6.28
CA ALA A 246 9.47 -0.32 5.31
C ALA A 246 10.58 -1.33 5.60
N HIS A 247 10.95 -1.55 6.87
CA HIS A 247 11.88 -2.61 7.25
C HIS A 247 11.40 -4.01 6.86
N CYS A 248 10.10 -4.30 7.01
CA CYS A 248 9.53 -5.57 6.55
C CYS A 248 9.68 -5.75 5.03
N VAL A 249 9.64 -4.66 4.24
CA VAL A 249 9.86 -4.69 2.80
C VAL A 249 11.34 -4.70 2.44
N GLN A 250 12.21 -4.06 3.20
CA GLN A 250 13.66 -4.03 2.96
C GLN A 250 14.27 -5.44 2.92
N GLN A 251 14.03 -6.28 3.93
CA GLN A 251 14.53 -7.67 4.04
C GLN A 251 15.95 -7.85 3.47
N TYR A 252 16.86 -6.97 3.87
CA TYR A 252 18.22 -6.98 3.35
C TYR A 252 18.96 -8.24 3.71
N LYS A 253 19.61 -8.87 2.73
CA LYS A 253 20.48 -10.03 2.91
C LYS A 253 21.92 -9.57 3.14
N GLY A 254 22.58 -10.18 4.12
CA GLY A 254 23.98 -9.90 4.42
C GLY A 254 24.19 -8.85 5.52
N ARG A 255 25.41 -8.90 6.12
CA ARG A 255 25.79 -8.09 7.28
C ARG A 255 26.52 -6.79 6.90
N ASN A 256 26.73 -6.53 5.61
CA ASN A 256 27.58 -5.43 5.14
C ASN A 256 26.82 -4.13 4.83
N ASN A 257 25.49 -4.13 5.01
CA ASN A 257 24.70 -2.93 4.79
C ASN A 257 24.91 -1.96 5.97
N PRO A 258 25.28 -0.68 5.72
CA PRO A 258 25.47 0.28 6.80
C PRO A 258 24.18 0.55 7.54
N GLY A 259 24.15 0.38 8.86
CA GLY A 259 22.97 0.61 9.69
C GLY A 259 22.34 1.98 9.49
N TRP A 260 23.18 3.04 9.39
CA TRP A 260 22.71 4.39 9.14
C TRP A 260 21.90 4.52 7.82
N LEU A 261 22.28 3.76 6.77
CA LEU A 261 21.59 3.79 5.49
C LEU A 261 20.30 2.95 5.54
N VAL A 262 20.32 1.82 6.25
CA VAL A 262 19.13 0.98 6.47
C VAL A 262 18.03 1.79 7.13
N GLU A 263 18.34 2.45 8.25
CA GLU A 263 17.43 3.33 8.99
C GLU A 263 17.05 4.58 8.18
N GLY A 264 18.02 5.17 7.49
CA GLY A 264 17.80 6.34 6.66
C GLY A 264 16.83 6.09 5.50
N VAL A 265 16.86 4.92 4.88
CA VAL A 265 15.90 4.55 3.82
C VAL A 265 14.50 4.36 4.40
N ALA A 266 14.35 3.75 5.59
CA ALA A 266 13.04 3.60 6.23
C ALA A 266 12.46 4.97 6.64
N ASP A 267 13.27 5.87 7.18
CA ASP A 267 12.86 7.24 7.49
C ASP A 267 12.63 8.10 6.23
N TYR A 268 13.34 7.83 5.13
CA TYR A 268 13.04 8.47 3.83
C TYR A 268 11.63 8.13 3.38
N VAL A 269 11.23 6.85 3.45
CA VAL A 269 9.85 6.43 3.16
C VAL A 269 8.88 7.12 4.10
N ARG A 270 9.16 7.15 5.40
CA ARG A 270 8.30 7.80 6.39
C ARG A 270 8.17 9.31 6.14
N PHE A 271 9.27 10.07 6.14
CA PHE A 271 9.24 11.53 6.20
C PHE A 271 9.21 12.25 4.87
N PHE A 272 9.53 11.56 3.75
CA PHE A 272 9.53 12.17 2.43
C PHE A 272 8.48 11.60 1.49
N LYS A 273 7.89 10.45 1.83
CA LYS A 273 6.79 9.85 1.06
C LYS A 273 5.47 9.82 1.82
N TYR A 274 5.46 9.36 3.06
CA TYR A 274 4.25 9.27 3.86
C TYR A 274 3.89 10.59 4.57
N GLU A 275 4.85 11.22 5.27
CA GLU A 275 4.66 12.46 6.04
C GLU A 275 5.51 13.63 5.50
N PRO A 276 5.40 14.03 4.22
CA PRO A 276 6.35 14.96 3.58
C PRO A 276 6.40 16.36 4.22
N LYS A 277 5.47 16.70 5.11
CA LYS A 277 5.45 17.98 5.86
C LYS A 277 6.06 17.89 7.25
N LYS A 278 6.57 16.71 7.66
CA LYS A 278 7.06 16.46 9.02
C LYS A 278 8.56 16.07 9.13
N PRO A 279 9.45 16.32 8.16
CA PRO A 279 10.84 15.89 8.29
C PRO A 279 11.61 16.61 9.41
N GLY A 280 11.09 17.72 9.96
CA GLY A 280 11.75 18.54 10.96
C GLY A 280 12.81 19.47 10.36
N LYS A 281 13.37 20.34 11.21
CA LYS A 281 14.48 21.24 10.83
C LYS A 281 15.81 20.61 11.26
N LEU A 282 16.76 20.54 10.33
CA LEU A 282 18.13 20.12 10.60
C LEU A 282 19.00 21.34 10.96
N GLN A 283 20.00 21.11 11.83
CA GLN A 283 21.05 22.08 12.13
C GLN A 283 22.22 21.81 11.16
N PRO A 284 22.54 22.73 10.24
CA PRO A 284 23.54 22.49 9.19
C PRO A 284 24.88 22.01 9.74
N GLU A 285 25.36 22.60 10.83
CA GLU A 285 26.63 22.29 11.46
C GLU A 285 26.71 20.90 12.09
N LYS A 286 25.56 20.29 12.39
CA LYS A 286 25.43 18.95 12.97
C LYS A 286 24.99 17.89 11.97
N ALA A 287 24.52 18.30 10.81
CA ALA A 287 23.98 17.39 9.80
C ALA A 287 25.11 16.61 9.13
N LYS A 288 25.13 15.29 9.34
CA LYS A 288 26.03 14.35 8.68
C LYS A 288 25.21 13.38 7.87
N TYR A 289 25.67 13.00 6.68
CA TYR A 289 24.93 12.06 5.81
C TYR A 289 24.67 10.71 6.49
N ASP A 290 25.56 10.29 7.40
CA ASP A 290 25.51 9.06 8.19
C ASP A 290 24.94 9.26 9.60
N GLY A 291 24.27 10.38 9.85
CA GLY A 291 23.68 10.73 11.15
C GLY A 291 22.48 9.89 11.57
N SER A 292 22.13 8.90 10.78
CA SER A 292 20.98 7.98 10.94
C SER A 292 19.61 8.65 10.87
N TYR A 293 18.58 7.85 10.73
CA TYR A 293 17.17 8.26 10.77
C TYR A 293 16.87 9.47 9.87
N ARG A 294 16.19 10.48 10.40
CA ARG A 294 15.78 11.70 9.67
C ARG A 294 16.92 12.44 9.00
N THR A 295 18.09 12.44 9.62
CA THR A 295 19.25 13.14 9.07
C THR A 295 19.70 12.50 7.78
N THR A 296 19.83 11.18 7.77
CA THR A 296 20.14 10.42 6.57
C THR A 296 18.99 10.48 5.56
N ALA A 297 17.73 10.40 6.01
CA ALA A 297 16.58 10.55 5.13
C ALA A 297 16.57 11.87 4.36
N ALA A 298 16.91 12.99 5.03
CA ALA A 298 17.04 14.29 4.39
C ALA A 298 18.22 14.36 3.41
N PHE A 299 19.32 13.68 3.70
CA PHE A 299 20.42 13.52 2.75
C PHE A 299 19.99 12.72 1.53
N LEU A 300 19.25 11.61 1.70
CA LEU A 300 18.71 10.82 0.61
C LEU A 300 17.76 11.65 -0.27
N GLU A 301 16.88 12.45 0.31
CA GLU A 301 15.99 13.36 -0.44
C GLU A 301 16.79 14.40 -1.24
N TYR A 302 17.86 14.96 -0.66
CA TYR A 302 18.76 15.83 -1.41
C TYR A 302 19.37 15.12 -2.61
N VAL A 303 19.85 13.88 -2.46
CA VAL A 303 20.43 13.11 -3.57
C VAL A 303 19.39 12.82 -4.64
N VAL A 304 18.18 12.41 -4.24
CA VAL A 304 17.06 12.11 -5.15
C VAL A 304 16.66 13.34 -5.97
N THR A 305 16.60 14.52 -5.32
CA THR A 305 16.13 15.75 -5.96
C THR A 305 17.19 16.46 -6.79
N THR A 306 18.49 16.28 -6.47
CA THR A 306 19.57 17.04 -7.12
C THR A 306 20.46 16.21 -8.03
N HIS A 307 20.47 14.87 -7.91
CA HIS A 307 21.37 14.01 -8.67
C HIS A 307 20.64 12.91 -9.44
N ASP A 308 19.98 11.98 -8.75
CA ASP A 308 19.31 10.85 -9.41
C ASP A 308 18.03 10.48 -8.66
N LYS A 309 16.88 10.69 -9.31
CA LYS A 309 15.54 10.36 -8.76
C LYS A 309 15.36 8.89 -8.38
N GLU A 310 16.17 7.98 -8.94
CA GLU A 310 16.13 6.55 -8.66
C GLU A 310 17.21 6.12 -7.64
N ALA A 311 17.95 7.08 -7.03
CA ALA A 311 19.08 6.76 -6.15
C ALA A 311 18.68 5.81 -4.99
N VAL A 312 17.58 6.07 -4.29
CA VAL A 312 17.12 5.23 -3.19
C VAL A 312 16.78 3.82 -3.68
N ARG A 313 16.14 3.67 -4.84
CA ARG A 313 15.83 2.35 -5.43
C ARG A 313 17.09 1.58 -5.80
N LYS A 314 18.08 2.26 -6.40
CA LYS A 314 19.35 1.63 -6.77
C LYS A 314 20.14 1.18 -5.56
N LEU A 315 20.22 2.01 -4.51
CA LEU A 315 20.84 1.67 -3.23
C LEU A 315 20.11 0.49 -2.56
N ASN A 316 18.78 0.55 -2.48
CA ASN A 316 17.95 -0.52 -1.92
C ASN A 316 18.14 -1.85 -2.67
N ALA A 317 18.17 -1.82 -4.01
CA ALA A 317 18.39 -3.02 -4.81
C ALA A 317 19.76 -3.65 -4.55
N ALA A 318 20.82 -2.83 -4.45
CA ALA A 318 22.15 -3.31 -4.11
C ALA A 318 22.23 -3.89 -2.69
N MET A 319 21.61 -3.24 -1.71
CA MET A 319 21.53 -3.73 -0.34
C MET A 319 20.76 -5.05 -0.24
N LYS A 320 19.64 -5.22 -0.97
CA LYS A 320 18.91 -6.49 -1.04
C LYS A 320 19.75 -7.64 -1.61
N GLN A 321 20.60 -7.33 -2.59
CA GLN A 321 21.48 -8.31 -3.23
C GLN A 321 22.79 -8.54 -2.45
N GLY A 322 23.03 -7.81 -1.35
CA GLY A 322 24.29 -7.85 -0.62
C GLY A 322 25.49 -7.30 -1.40
N LYS A 323 25.23 -6.42 -2.37
CA LYS A 323 26.23 -5.82 -3.29
C LYS A 323 26.51 -4.34 -2.99
N TYR A 324 26.04 -3.83 -1.87
CA TYR A 324 26.31 -2.44 -1.50
C TYR A 324 27.83 -2.24 -1.26
N THR A 325 28.38 -1.20 -1.87
CA THR A 325 29.72 -0.66 -1.60
C THR A 325 29.63 0.86 -1.60
N PRO A 326 30.58 1.58 -0.92
CA PRO A 326 30.62 3.05 -0.98
C PRO A 326 30.80 3.60 -2.40
N ASP A 327 31.48 2.88 -3.30
CA ASP A 327 31.68 3.31 -4.69
C ASP A 327 30.37 3.41 -5.48
N LEU A 328 29.34 2.70 -5.05
CA LEU A 328 28.00 2.74 -5.68
C LEU A 328 27.43 4.17 -5.73
N TRP A 329 27.76 5.03 -4.77
CA TRP A 329 27.34 6.42 -4.79
C TRP A 329 27.90 7.18 -5.99
N LYS A 330 29.19 6.93 -6.30
CA LYS A 330 29.83 7.52 -7.48
C LYS A 330 29.23 6.98 -8.78
N ASP A 331 28.90 5.70 -8.82
CA ASP A 331 28.27 5.09 -10.01
C ASP A 331 26.86 5.65 -10.26
N ILE A 332 26.10 5.95 -9.20
CA ILE A 332 24.75 6.50 -9.29
C ILE A 332 24.76 8.01 -9.59
N THR A 333 25.66 8.78 -8.94
CA THR A 333 25.54 10.25 -8.89
C THR A 333 26.68 10.97 -9.58
N GLY A 334 27.77 10.26 -9.94
CA GLY A 334 29.02 10.85 -10.43
C GLY A 334 29.92 11.43 -9.34
N LYS A 335 29.52 11.37 -8.04
CA LYS A 335 30.26 11.93 -6.88
C LYS A 335 30.48 10.89 -5.80
N SER A 336 31.59 11.03 -5.05
CA SER A 336 31.80 10.21 -3.86
C SER A 336 30.77 10.52 -2.77
N LEU A 337 30.55 9.59 -1.85
CA LEU A 337 29.63 9.76 -0.73
C LEU A 337 30.03 10.97 0.15
N GLU A 338 31.34 11.17 0.38
CA GLU A 338 31.89 12.28 1.13
C GLU A 338 31.65 13.63 0.43
N ASP A 339 31.81 13.68 -0.92
CA ASP A 339 31.51 14.89 -1.70
C ASP A 339 30.02 15.23 -1.65
N LEU A 340 29.16 14.24 -1.81
CA LEU A 340 27.72 14.43 -1.68
C LEU A 340 27.33 14.96 -0.30
N GLY A 341 27.91 14.39 0.77
CA GLY A 341 27.69 14.86 2.15
C GLY A 341 28.11 16.29 2.36
N ARG A 342 29.27 16.71 1.84
CA ARG A 342 29.74 18.10 1.91
C ARG A 342 28.85 19.07 1.13
N ASP A 343 28.42 18.68 -0.07
CA ASP A 343 27.54 19.52 -0.90
C ASP A 343 26.16 19.66 -0.29
N TRP A 344 25.60 18.57 0.27
CA TRP A 344 24.36 18.61 1.00
C TRP A 344 24.43 19.54 2.21
N GLN A 345 25.48 19.41 3.06
CA GLN A 345 25.65 20.26 4.23
C GLN A 345 25.74 21.77 3.87
N LYS A 346 26.43 22.10 2.78
CA LYS A 346 26.46 23.47 2.24
C LYS A 346 25.06 23.93 1.76
N SER A 347 24.24 23.04 1.24
CA SER A 347 22.89 23.38 0.78
C SER A 347 21.93 23.71 1.92
N LEU A 348 22.15 23.17 3.11
CA LEU A 348 21.36 23.45 4.32
C LEU A 348 21.64 24.82 4.94
N ALA A 349 22.78 25.45 4.61
CA ALA A 349 23.16 26.73 5.12
C ALA A 349 22.66 27.94 4.30
N LYS A 350 21.99 27.65 3.18
CA LYS A 350 21.34 28.62 2.28
C LYS A 350 19.86 28.79 2.65
#